data_b0acb5e6cc4dec19588ef37aaa9c2999
#
_entry.id   b0acb5e6cc4dec19588ef37aaa9c2999
#
_cell.length_a   1.000
_cell.length_b   1.000
_cell.length_c   1.000
_cell.angle_alpha   90.00
_cell.angle_beta   90.00
_cell.angle_gamma   90.00
#
_symmetry.space_group_name_H-M   'P 1'
#
loop_
_entity.id
_entity.type
_entity.pdbx_description
1 polymer ?
#
loop_
_entity_poly.entity_id
_entity_poly.type
_entity_poly.pdbx_seq_one_letter_code
_entity_poly.pdbx_strand_id
1 'polypeptide(L)'
;MVSKLKPECERQVSAVLGRPITESESQDLVASVKNYYLQNRQAHPNMSRDQVVSEAAKQYAQRIQQDAARKALNAKRQALAIFQNRNTYKSMRTNGDSANQAARGILNRVDKYKVGVEQEAKSRLVDFLEKTSPTFLGLCENKKLITDLVHEIAGDDTGNPVAKSAAKAWIDTVESLRQRFNAAGGDIGKLEDWLFPQTHDRYKLVNAARRLAGGQFKQAGLAVKDTVTLKKYNSKQNRDAWIDFVWDKIDRSKYLDDNLKPIPDDKMRYLLAEIYSTITTNGASKENLNKVKAKRGTSRADTRQAHRTLMFKDAQARLDYNNVFGSNPSVLGTMMEHIGG
;
A
#
# COMPACT_ATOMS: atom_id res chain seq x y z
N MET A 1 -18.24 -23.26 -7.64
CA MET A 1 -19.40 -22.35 -7.78
C MET A 1 -18.91 -21.07 -8.43
N VAL A 2 -19.54 -20.66 -9.54
CA VAL A 2 -19.19 -19.38 -10.19
C VAL A 2 -19.62 -18.26 -9.25
N SER A 3 -18.74 -17.29 -9.00
CA SER A 3 -19.03 -16.09 -8.20
C SER A 3 -20.28 -15.38 -8.74
N LYS A 4 -21.26 -15.08 -7.88
CA LYS A 4 -22.48 -14.34 -8.25
C LYS A 4 -22.33 -12.83 -7.99
N LEU A 5 -21.37 -12.43 -7.17
CA LEU A 5 -21.22 -11.03 -6.76
C LEU A 5 -20.77 -10.14 -7.94
N LYS A 6 -19.81 -10.60 -8.73
CA LYS A 6 -19.29 -9.83 -9.86
C LYS A 6 -20.36 -9.50 -10.91
N PRO A 7 -21.10 -10.45 -11.48
CA PRO A 7 -22.14 -10.16 -12.47
C PRO A 7 -23.28 -9.29 -11.94
N GLU A 8 -23.62 -9.44 -10.66
CA GLU A 8 -24.65 -8.64 -10.00
C GLU A 8 -24.21 -7.18 -9.87
N CYS A 9 -22.99 -6.93 -9.36
CA CYS A 9 -22.44 -5.60 -9.26
C CYS A 9 -22.26 -4.95 -10.64
N GLU A 10 -21.81 -5.70 -11.64
CA GLU A 10 -21.68 -5.21 -13.03
C GLU A 10 -23.01 -4.71 -13.60
N ARG A 11 -24.09 -5.46 -13.39
CA ARG A 11 -25.44 -5.03 -13.84
C ARG A 11 -25.89 -3.75 -13.14
N GLN A 12 -25.68 -3.65 -11.83
CA GLN A 12 -26.09 -2.46 -11.07
C GLN A 12 -25.29 -1.22 -11.45
N VAL A 13 -23.97 -1.34 -11.59
CA VAL A 13 -23.13 -0.24 -12.01
C VAL A 13 -23.45 0.20 -13.45
N SER A 14 -23.66 -0.76 -14.36
CA SER A 14 -24.05 -0.48 -15.75
C SER A 14 -25.38 0.26 -15.82
N ALA A 15 -26.34 -0.12 -14.98
CA ALA A 15 -27.66 0.56 -14.90
C ALA A 15 -27.51 2.02 -14.45
N VAL A 16 -26.64 2.31 -13.46
CA VAL A 16 -26.39 3.68 -12.98
C VAL A 16 -25.63 4.50 -14.02
N LEU A 17 -24.66 3.89 -14.72
CA LEU A 17 -23.85 4.57 -15.74
C LEU A 17 -24.59 4.76 -17.08
N GLY A 18 -25.68 4.03 -17.34
CA GLY A 18 -26.39 3.99 -18.61
C GLY A 18 -25.56 3.35 -19.75
N ARG A 19 -24.50 2.59 -19.41
CA ARG A 19 -23.63 1.88 -20.35
C ARG A 19 -23.01 0.64 -19.71
N PRO A 20 -22.56 -0.35 -20.49
CA PRO A 20 -21.75 -1.44 -19.96
C PRO A 20 -20.46 -0.92 -19.32
N ILE A 21 -20.00 -1.59 -18.27
CA ILE A 21 -18.69 -1.34 -17.69
C ILE A 21 -17.60 -2.01 -18.52
N THR A 22 -16.42 -1.40 -18.54
CA THR A 22 -15.25 -1.96 -19.22
C THR A 22 -14.62 -3.07 -18.38
N GLU A 23 -13.82 -3.94 -18.99
CA GLU A 23 -13.06 -4.99 -18.29
C GLU A 23 -12.19 -4.42 -17.16
N SER A 24 -11.57 -3.26 -17.38
CA SER A 24 -10.77 -2.57 -16.36
C SER A 24 -11.61 -2.07 -15.18
N GLU A 25 -12.84 -1.60 -15.44
CA GLU A 25 -13.76 -1.16 -14.39
C GLU A 25 -14.30 -2.36 -13.60
N SER A 26 -14.55 -3.47 -14.29
CA SER A 26 -15.05 -4.71 -13.69
C SER A 26 -14.05 -5.34 -12.70
N GLN A 27 -12.76 -5.23 -12.95
CA GLN A 27 -11.73 -5.87 -12.11
C GLN A 27 -11.67 -5.30 -10.69
N ASP A 28 -11.89 -3.99 -10.53
CA ASP A 28 -11.84 -3.30 -9.24
C ASP A 28 -13.19 -3.32 -8.50
N LEU A 29 -14.25 -3.69 -9.19
CA LEU A 29 -15.61 -3.55 -8.68
C LEU A 29 -15.87 -4.38 -7.42
N VAL A 30 -15.51 -5.66 -7.45
CA VAL A 30 -15.73 -6.57 -6.31
C VAL A 30 -14.94 -6.12 -5.08
N ALA A 31 -13.70 -5.70 -5.28
CA ALA A 31 -12.87 -5.16 -4.20
C ALA A 31 -13.49 -3.88 -3.60
N SER A 32 -14.02 -3.01 -4.46
CA SER A 32 -14.69 -1.77 -4.02
C SER A 32 -15.95 -2.04 -3.20
N VAL A 33 -16.74 -3.03 -3.59
CA VAL A 33 -17.94 -3.45 -2.85
C VAL A 33 -17.56 -4.03 -1.48
N LYS A 34 -16.54 -4.89 -1.43
CA LYS A 34 -16.06 -5.46 -0.16
C LYS A 34 -15.51 -4.38 0.78
N ASN A 35 -14.75 -3.43 0.25
CA ASN A 35 -14.24 -2.31 1.03
C ASN A 35 -15.38 -1.42 1.56
N TYR A 36 -16.35 -1.09 0.72
CA TYR A 36 -17.54 -0.36 1.16
C TYR A 36 -18.25 -1.06 2.33
N TYR A 37 -18.46 -2.36 2.22
CA TYR A 37 -19.05 -3.14 3.29
C TYR A 37 -18.23 -3.08 4.60
N LEU A 38 -16.92 -3.27 4.51
CA LEU A 38 -16.03 -3.23 5.67
C LEU A 38 -16.05 -1.88 6.37
N GLN A 39 -16.11 -0.79 5.63
CA GLN A 39 -16.16 0.57 6.17
C GLN A 39 -17.50 0.90 6.83
N ASN A 40 -18.61 0.40 6.27
CA ASN A 40 -19.95 0.81 6.69
C ASN A 40 -20.65 -0.18 7.63
N ARG A 41 -20.15 -1.41 7.78
CA ARG A 41 -20.82 -2.45 8.58
C ARG A 41 -21.00 -2.09 10.06
N GLN A 42 -20.11 -1.25 10.63
CA GLN A 42 -20.22 -0.81 12.01
C GLN A 42 -21.27 0.29 12.18
N ALA A 43 -21.31 1.23 11.23
CA ALA A 43 -22.28 2.33 11.24
C ALA A 43 -23.71 1.84 10.87
N HIS A 44 -23.82 0.81 10.03
CA HIS A 44 -25.07 0.27 9.52
C HIS A 44 -25.18 -1.25 9.68
N PRO A 45 -25.23 -1.79 10.91
CA PRO A 45 -25.19 -3.22 11.18
C PRO A 45 -26.39 -3.99 10.58
N ASN A 46 -27.51 -3.32 10.35
CA ASN A 46 -28.76 -3.90 9.83
C ASN A 46 -28.88 -3.82 8.30
N MET A 47 -27.88 -3.30 7.58
CA MET A 47 -27.92 -3.20 6.14
C MET A 47 -27.89 -4.60 5.50
N SER A 48 -28.86 -4.91 4.66
CA SER A 48 -28.89 -6.18 3.95
C SER A 48 -27.78 -6.24 2.89
N ARG A 49 -27.41 -7.47 2.48
CA ARG A 49 -26.40 -7.65 1.42
C ARG A 49 -26.77 -6.88 0.14
N ASP A 50 -28.03 -6.93 -0.26
CA ASP A 50 -28.50 -6.28 -1.49
C ASP A 50 -28.47 -4.76 -1.39
N GLN A 51 -28.76 -4.20 -0.22
CA GLN A 51 -28.61 -2.77 0.05
C GLN A 51 -27.13 -2.35 -0.03
N VAL A 52 -26.23 -3.14 0.56
CA VAL A 52 -24.77 -2.89 0.49
C VAL A 52 -24.30 -2.90 -0.97
N VAL A 53 -24.68 -3.90 -1.74
CA VAL A 53 -24.30 -4.03 -3.16
C VAL A 53 -24.85 -2.86 -3.98
N SER A 54 -26.10 -2.49 -3.75
CA SER A 54 -26.73 -1.36 -4.46
C SER A 54 -26.05 -0.04 -4.16
N GLU A 55 -25.78 0.26 -2.89
CA GLU A 55 -25.17 1.53 -2.49
C GLU A 55 -23.69 1.59 -2.91
N ALA A 56 -22.94 0.50 -2.76
CA ALA A 56 -21.59 0.40 -3.25
C ALA A 56 -21.50 0.58 -4.78
N ALA A 57 -22.45 0.02 -5.52
CA ALA A 57 -22.52 0.19 -6.97
C ALA A 57 -22.76 1.64 -7.38
N LYS A 58 -23.62 2.37 -6.66
CA LYS A 58 -23.84 3.81 -6.90
C LYS A 58 -22.58 4.62 -6.64
N GLN A 59 -21.92 4.40 -5.50
CA GLN A 59 -20.68 5.09 -5.17
C GLN A 59 -19.57 4.77 -6.18
N TYR A 60 -19.46 3.52 -6.61
CA TYR A 60 -18.50 3.11 -7.62
C TYR A 60 -18.77 3.79 -8.97
N ALA A 61 -20.02 3.87 -9.40
CA ALA A 61 -20.41 4.57 -10.63
C ALA A 61 -20.10 6.06 -10.56
N GLN A 62 -20.40 6.73 -9.44
CA GLN A 62 -20.02 8.13 -9.22
C GLN A 62 -18.50 8.33 -9.28
N ARG A 63 -17.72 7.40 -8.68
CA ARG A 63 -16.25 7.43 -8.78
C ARG A 63 -15.78 7.32 -10.24
N ILE A 64 -16.37 6.43 -11.04
CA ILE A 64 -16.06 6.31 -12.48
C ILE A 64 -16.31 7.63 -13.21
N GLN A 65 -17.42 8.31 -12.95
CA GLN A 65 -17.73 9.61 -13.58
C GLN A 65 -16.74 10.69 -13.16
N GLN A 66 -16.41 10.78 -11.89
CA GLN A 66 -15.40 11.71 -11.36
C GLN A 66 -14.02 11.44 -11.94
N ASP A 67 -13.64 10.16 -12.06
CA ASP A 67 -12.39 9.73 -12.68
C ASP A 67 -12.32 10.09 -14.16
N ALA A 68 -13.42 9.98 -14.89
CA ALA A 68 -13.48 10.40 -16.30
C ALA A 68 -13.25 11.92 -16.44
N ALA A 69 -13.89 12.73 -15.61
CA ALA A 69 -13.70 14.18 -15.59
C ALA A 69 -12.24 14.54 -15.21
N ARG A 70 -11.69 13.88 -14.20
CA ARG A 70 -10.29 14.04 -13.79
C ARG A 70 -9.32 13.65 -14.91
N LYS A 71 -9.54 12.53 -15.60
CA LYS A 71 -8.72 12.10 -16.74
C LYS A 71 -8.72 13.14 -17.86
N ALA A 72 -9.87 13.72 -18.19
CA ALA A 72 -9.97 14.79 -19.19
C ALA A 72 -9.14 16.02 -18.79
N LEU A 73 -9.23 16.44 -17.51
CA LEU A 73 -8.42 17.54 -16.98
C LEU A 73 -6.92 17.23 -17.04
N ASN A 74 -6.54 16.01 -16.66
CA ASN A 74 -5.16 15.56 -16.66
C ASN A 74 -4.58 15.47 -18.07
N ALA A 75 -5.38 15.04 -19.05
CA ALA A 75 -4.96 15.06 -20.46
C ALA A 75 -4.63 16.48 -20.94
N LYS A 76 -5.45 17.49 -20.54
CA LYS A 76 -5.18 18.90 -20.84
C LYS A 76 -3.88 19.38 -20.18
N ARG A 77 -3.65 19.02 -18.90
CA ARG A 77 -2.41 19.37 -18.17
C ARG A 77 -1.18 18.74 -18.81
N GLN A 78 -1.27 17.45 -19.20
CA GLN A 78 -0.19 16.76 -19.89
C GLN A 78 0.13 17.41 -21.26
N ALA A 79 -0.88 17.76 -22.03
CA ALA A 79 -0.69 18.47 -23.31
C ALA A 79 0.03 19.82 -23.09
N LEU A 80 -0.36 20.56 -22.06
CA LEU A 80 0.31 21.81 -21.69
C LEU A 80 1.77 21.59 -21.30
N ALA A 81 2.07 20.58 -20.48
CA ALA A 81 3.42 20.23 -20.08
C ALA A 81 4.30 19.83 -21.26
N ILE A 82 3.76 19.03 -22.20
CA ILE A 82 4.45 18.67 -23.44
C ILE A 82 4.76 19.94 -24.26
N PHE A 83 3.79 20.83 -24.40
CA PHE A 83 3.98 22.11 -25.12
C PHE A 83 5.07 22.97 -24.48
N GLN A 84 5.06 23.10 -23.17
CA GLN A 84 6.09 23.84 -22.41
C GLN A 84 7.48 23.23 -22.59
N ASN A 85 7.59 21.91 -22.49
CA ASN A 85 8.87 21.21 -22.70
C ASN A 85 9.36 21.36 -24.14
N ARG A 86 8.46 21.31 -25.13
CA ARG A 86 8.80 21.57 -26.54
C ARG A 86 9.35 22.98 -26.75
N ASN A 87 8.74 23.97 -26.13
CA ASN A 87 9.22 25.35 -26.21
C ASN A 87 10.58 25.51 -25.53
N THR A 88 10.79 24.91 -24.37
CA THR A 88 12.08 24.89 -23.69
C THR A 88 13.15 24.22 -24.58
N TYR A 89 12.85 23.06 -25.19
CA TYR A 89 13.74 22.40 -26.12
C TYR A 89 14.12 23.28 -27.31
N LYS A 90 13.13 23.93 -27.92
CA LYS A 90 13.37 24.86 -29.05
C LYS A 90 14.29 26.01 -28.60
N SER A 91 14.02 26.63 -27.45
CA SER A 91 14.86 27.70 -26.91
C SER A 91 16.30 27.26 -26.71
N MET A 92 16.53 26.07 -26.11
CA MET A 92 17.87 25.51 -25.94
C MET A 92 18.59 25.32 -27.30
N ARG A 93 17.85 24.79 -28.30
CA ARG A 93 18.38 24.63 -29.68
C ARG A 93 18.73 25.97 -30.32
N THR A 94 17.89 26.98 -30.15
CA THR A 94 18.13 28.33 -30.68
C THR A 94 19.36 28.98 -30.01
N ASN A 95 19.61 28.67 -28.76
CA ASN A 95 20.77 29.16 -28.00
C ASN A 95 22.07 28.38 -28.26
N GLY A 96 22.09 27.47 -29.25
CA GLY A 96 23.27 26.77 -29.72
C GLY A 96 23.47 25.35 -29.15
N ASP A 97 22.59 24.86 -28.28
CA ASP A 97 22.69 23.49 -27.76
C ASP A 97 22.49 22.46 -28.90
N SER A 98 23.25 21.37 -28.87
CA SER A 98 22.99 20.20 -29.71
C SER A 98 21.67 19.53 -29.31
N ALA A 99 21.09 18.70 -30.17
CA ALA A 99 19.86 17.95 -29.87
C ALA A 99 19.97 17.11 -28.61
N ASN A 100 21.13 16.47 -28.39
CA ASN A 100 21.38 15.66 -27.21
C ASN A 100 21.53 16.52 -25.94
N GLN A 101 22.16 17.68 -26.02
CA GLN A 101 22.28 18.61 -24.89
C GLN A 101 20.92 19.16 -24.49
N ALA A 102 20.10 19.58 -25.43
CA ALA A 102 18.74 20.05 -25.17
C ALA A 102 17.84 18.96 -24.56
N ALA A 103 17.92 17.73 -25.07
CA ALA A 103 17.19 16.59 -24.50
C ALA A 103 17.64 16.28 -23.07
N ARG A 104 18.93 16.21 -22.83
CA ARG A 104 19.50 16.02 -21.47
C ARG A 104 19.12 17.16 -20.52
N GLY A 105 19.09 18.40 -21.00
CA GLY A 105 18.63 19.56 -20.25
C GLY A 105 17.19 19.41 -19.74
N ILE A 106 16.30 18.92 -20.60
CA ILE A 106 14.89 18.61 -20.18
C ILE A 106 14.85 17.50 -19.15
N LEU A 107 15.57 16.39 -19.34
CA LEU A 107 15.60 15.28 -18.38
C LEU A 107 16.15 15.73 -17.02
N ASN A 108 17.27 16.44 -17.01
CA ASN A 108 17.87 16.97 -15.78
C ASN A 108 16.92 17.92 -15.04
N ARG A 109 16.11 18.70 -15.76
CA ARG A 109 15.10 19.56 -15.16
C ARG A 109 14.00 18.75 -14.48
N VAL A 110 13.53 17.67 -15.09
CA VAL A 110 12.53 16.76 -14.52
C VAL A 110 13.09 16.08 -13.26
N ASP A 111 14.33 15.58 -13.34
CA ASP A 111 14.99 14.93 -12.21
C ASP A 111 15.21 15.90 -11.04
N LYS A 112 15.67 17.12 -11.30
CA LYS A 112 15.81 18.16 -10.27
C LYS A 112 14.47 18.49 -9.62
N TYR A 113 13.39 18.57 -10.42
CA TYR A 113 12.05 18.80 -9.88
C TYR A 113 11.59 17.64 -8.98
N LYS A 114 11.80 16.39 -9.42
CA LYS A 114 11.49 15.20 -8.62
C LYS A 114 12.24 15.22 -7.29
N VAL A 115 13.56 15.43 -7.33
CA VAL A 115 14.41 15.53 -6.13
C VAL A 115 13.94 16.66 -5.22
N GLY A 116 13.59 17.83 -5.78
CA GLY A 116 13.08 18.95 -5.01
C GLY A 116 11.79 18.63 -4.25
N VAL A 117 10.84 17.92 -4.88
CA VAL A 117 9.59 17.47 -4.22
C VAL A 117 9.90 16.48 -3.09
N GLU A 118 10.80 15.55 -3.32
CA GLU A 118 11.22 14.56 -2.34
C GLU A 118 11.90 15.23 -1.12
N GLN A 119 12.82 16.15 -1.38
CA GLN A 119 13.51 16.89 -0.33
C GLN A 119 12.55 17.78 0.47
N GLU A 120 11.62 18.46 -0.19
CA GLU A 120 10.60 19.27 0.48
C GLU A 120 9.74 18.41 1.44
N ALA A 121 9.31 17.22 0.99
CA ALA A 121 8.51 16.34 1.83
C ALA A 121 9.33 15.78 3.02
N LYS A 122 10.58 15.39 2.79
CA LYS A 122 11.48 14.92 3.84
C LYS A 122 11.79 16.03 4.85
N SER A 123 12.10 17.24 4.39
CA SER A 123 12.38 18.39 5.27
C SER A 123 11.19 18.71 6.15
N ARG A 124 9.98 18.76 5.61
CA ARG A 124 8.76 19.01 6.41
C ARG A 124 8.57 17.99 7.52
N LEU A 125 8.81 16.70 7.22
CA LEU A 125 8.73 15.65 8.22
C LEU A 125 9.84 15.78 9.26
N VAL A 126 11.07 16.06 8.85
CA VAL A 126 12.22 16.24 9.76
C VAL A 126 12.01 17.46 10.65
N ASP A 127 11.68 18.62 10.08
CA ASP A 127 11.41 19.86 10.84
C ASP A 127 10.33 19.65 11.90
N PHE A 128 9.33 18.84 11.57
CA PHE A 128 8.28 18.52 12.49
C PHE A 128 8.78 17.58 13.61
N LEU A 129 9.53 16.54 13.26
CA LEU A 129 10.10 15.60 14.22
C LEU A 129 11.09 16.30 15.18
N GLU A 130 11.88 17.23 14.68
CA GLU A 130 12.78 18.06 15.50
C GLU A 130 12.03 18.97 16.48
N LYS A 131 10.93 19.58 16.03
CA LYS A 131 10.09 20.43 16.90
C LYS A 131 9.36 19.66 17.99
N THR A 132 9.06 18.39 17.75
CA THR A 132 8.33 17.54 18.70
C THR A 132 9.27 16.74 19.62
N SER A 133 10.52 16.54 19.23
CA SER A 133 11.53 15.87 20.04
C SER A 133 12.84 16.64 19.99
N PRO A 134 13.35 17.19 21.13
CA PRO A 134 14.64 17.89 21.19
C PRO A 134 15.83 17.05 20.73
N THR A 135 15.65 15.74 20.66
CA THR A 135 16.62 14.78 20.17
C THR A 135 16.00 13.92 19.09
N PHE A 136 16.03 14.39 17.84
CA PHE A 136 15.56 13.61 16.68
C PHE A 136 16.22 12.22 16.63
N LEU A 137 17.54 12.13 16.92
CA LEU A 137 18.25 10.86 17.08
C LEU A 137 17.69 10.02 18.24
N GLY A 138 17.27 10.64 19.35
CA GLY A 138 16.61 9.96 20.45
C GLY A 138 15.26 9.35 20.08
N LEU A 139 14.52 9.96 19.14
CA LEU A 139 13.29 9.36 18.60
C LEU A 139 13.59 8.04 17.88
N CYS A 140 14.68 7.99 17.10
CA CYS A 140 15.06 6.79 16.36
C CYS A 140 15.49 5.63 17.27
N GLU A 141 16.00 5.91 18.47
CA GLU A 141 16.48 4.92 19.44
C GLU A 141 15.42 4.54 20.47
N ASN A 142 14.42 5.38 20.69
CA ASN A 142 13.38 5.14 21.68
C ASN A 142 12.29 4.21 21.15
N LYS A 143 12.45 2.90 21.42
CA LYS A 143 11.49 1.87 20.98
C LYS A 143 10.07 2.12 21.46
N LYS A 144 9.87 2.64 22.68
CA LYS A 144 8.54 2.94 23.19
C LYS A 144 7.88 4.04 22.37
N LEU A 145 8.57 5.12 22.13
CA LEU A 145 8.04 6.24 21.34
C LEU A 145 7.73 5.84 19.90
N ILE A 146 8.54 4.97 19.29
CA ILE A 146 8.25 4.39 17.97
C ILE A 146 6.99 3.52 18.00
N THR A 147 6.82 2.72 19.05
CA THR A 147 5.61 1.91 19.23
C THR A 147 4.39 2.81 19.39
N ASP A 148 4.45 3.81 20.27
CA ASP A 148 3.38 4.78 20.46
C ASP A 148 3.05 5.51 19.14
N LEU A 149 4.05 5.91 18.37
CA LEU A 149 3.87 6.55 17.06
C LEU A 149 3.06 5.66 16.09
N VAL A 150 3.36 4.36 16.03
CA VAL A 150 2.64 3.45 15.13
C VAL A 150 1.20 3.23 15.60
N HIS A 151 0.98 3.18 16.91
CA HIS A 151 -0.38 3.13 17.49
C HIS A 151 -1.17 4.40 17.18
N GLU A 152 -0.59 5.60 17.35
CA GLU A 152 -1.24 6.86 17.01
C GLU A 152 -1.55 6.98 15.49
N ILE A 153 -0.66 6.49 14.62
CA ILE A 153 -0.93 6.41 13.17
C ILE A 153 -2.12 5.46 12.91
N ALA A 154 -2.27 4.41 13.71
CA ALA A 154 -3.38 3.47 13.61
C ALA A 154 -4.71 4.01 14.16
N GLY A 155 -4.68 5.17 14.81
CA GLY A 155 -5.85 5.78 15.45
C GLY A 155 -6.04 5.41 16.91
N ASP A 156 -5.08 4.70 17.51
CA ASP A 156 -5.07 4.39 18.94
C ASP A 156 -4.57 5.63 19.70
N ASP A 157 -5.25 6.03 20.78
CA ASP A 157 -4.77 7.10 21.66
C ASP A 157 -3.84 6.52 22.72
N THR A 158 -2.54 6.76 22.55
CA THR A 158 -1.51 6.28 23.49
C THR A 158 -1.33 7.22 24.69
N GLY A 159 -1.96 8.40 24.67
CA GLY A 159 -1.74 9.46 25.66
C GLY A 159 -0.37 10.14 25.52
N ASN A 160 0.42 9.80 24.50
CA ASN A 160 1.73 10.38 24.27
C ASN A 160 1.63 11.57 23.27
N PRO A 161 1.73 12.85 23.73
CA PRO A 161 1.54 13.98 22.86
C PRO A 161 2.59 14.10 21.76
N VAL A 162 3.82 13.62 22.02
CA VAL A 162 4.90 13.62 21.01
C VAL A 162 4.59 12.62 19.89
N ALA A 163 4.16 11.41 20.24
CA ALA A 163 3.77 10.39 19.29
C ALA A 163 2.56 10.85 18.45
N LYS A 164 1.53 11.41 19.11
CA LYS A 164 0.33 11.94 18.47
C LYS A 164 0.64 13.03 17.45
N SER A 165 1.50 13.95 17.85
CA SER A 165 1.94 15.04 16.97
C SER A 165 2.76 14.50 15.78
N ALA A 166 3.67 13.54 15.99
CA ALA A 166 4.45 12.90 14.95
C ALA A 166 3.58 12.10 13.97
N ALA A 167 2.57 11.39 14.47
CA ALA A 167 1.60 10.67 13.66
C ALA A 167 0.82 11.62 12.73
N LYS A 168 0.35 12.75 13.28
CA LYS A 168 -0.32 13.77 12.49
C LYS A 168 0.56 14.31 11.36
N ALA A 169 1.82 14.63 11.64
CA ALA A 169 2.74 15.13 10.61
C ALA A 169 2.99 14.10 9.51
N TRP A 170 3.12 12.84 9.89
CA TRP A 170 3.23 11.75 8.91
C TRP A 170 2.01 11.68 8.00
N ILE A 171 0.82 11.63 8.58
CA ILE A 171 -0.45 11.54 7.83
C ILE A 171 -0.61 12.75 6.90
N ASP A 172 -0.37 13.97 7.39
CA ASP A 172 -0.47 15.20 6.61
C ASP A 172 0.55 15.23 5.45
N THR A 173 1.78 14.76 5.69
CA THR A 173 2.83 14.70 4.66
C THR A 173 2.45 13.74 3.54
N VAL A 174 2.01 12.54 3.89
CA VAL A 174 1.64 11.52 2.90
C VAL A 174 0.39 11.93 2.12
N GLU A 175 -0.60 12.49 2.78
CA GLU A 175 -1.80 13.00 2.11
C GLU A 175 -1.47 14.14 1.15
N SER A 176 -0.59 15.06 1.54
CA SER A 176 -0.09 16.12 0.66
C SER A 176 0.60 15.56 -0.59
N LEU A 177 1.44 14.53 -0.44
CA LEU A 177 2.08 13.86 -1.57
C LEU A 177 1.08 13.17 -2.49
N ARG A 178 0.10 12.45 -1.91
CA ARG A 178 -0.98 11.80 -2.65
C ARG A 178 -1.77 12.83 -3.47
N GLN A 179 -2.17 13.92 -2.85
CA GLN A 179 -2.91 15.00 -3.53
C GLN A 179 -2.09 15.64 -4.64
N ARG A 180 -0.81 15.90 -4.40
CA ARG A 180 0.12 16.46 -5.40
C ARG A 180 0.29 15.52 -6.58
N PHE A 181 0.45 14.21 -6.32
CA PHE A 181 0.54 13.19 -7.37
C PHE A 181 -0.76 13.14 -8.19
N ASN A 182 -1.92 13.14 -7.53
CA ASN A 182 -3.21 13.14 -8.20
C ASN A 182 -3.47 14.44 -8.98
N ALA A 183 -3.02 15.59 -8.46
CA ALA A 183 -3.10 16.86 -9.18
C ALA A 183 -2.23 16.87 -10.45
N ALA A 184 -1.12 16.12 -10.46
CA ALA A 184 -0.26 15.96 -11.65
C ALA A 184 -0.77 14.91 -12.66
N GLY A 185 -1.89 14.25 -12.38
CA GLY A 185 -2.48 13.26 -13.29
C GLY A 185 -2.41 11.82 -12.80
N GLY A 186 -1.99 11.62 -11.57
CA GLY A 186 -2.05 10.34 -10.88
C GLY A 186 -3.47 9.96 -10.47
N ASP A 187 -3.61 8.72 -10.01
CA ASP A 187 -4.89 8.14 -9.55
C ASP A 187 -4.65 7.22 -8.36
N ILE A 188 -4.17 7.79 -7.25
CA ILE A 188 -4.02 7.05 -6.00
C ILE A 188 -5.23 7.34 -5.12
N GLY A 189 -6.03 6.29 -4.82
CA GLY A 189 -7.13 6.35 -3.88
C GLY A 189 -6.64 6.61 -2.45
N LYS A 190 -7.52 7.14 -1.60
CA LYS A 190 -7.29 7.18 -0.17
C LYS A 190 -7.84 5.89 0.44
N LEU A 191 -6.98 5.16 1.14
CA LEU A 191 -7.39 4.04 1.98
C LEU A 191 -7.44 4.56 3.42
N GLU A 192 -8.58 4.44 4.07
CA GLU A 192 -8.74 4.93 5.44
C GLU A 192 -7.92 4.13 6.45
N ASP A 193 -7.72 2.83 6.17
CA ASP A 193 -6.85 1.93 6.96
C ASP A 193 -5.36 2.00 6.57
N TRP A 194 -4.98 2.96 5.72
CA TRP A 194 -3.59 3.07 5.31
C TRP A 194 -2.78 3.79 6.39
N LEU A 195 -1.94 3.04 7.07
CA LEU A 195 -1.20 3.53 8.23
C LEU A 195 0.23 3.92 7.85
N PHE A 196 0.97 2.95 7.39
CA PHE A 196 2.30 3.14 6.80
C PHE A 196 2.62 1.94 5.89
N PRO A 197 3.61 2.05 5.00
CA PRO A 197 3.89 1.02 4.01
C PRO A 197 4.17 -0.34 4.63
N GLN A 198 3.55 -1.39 4.06
CA GLN A 198 3.92 -2.76 4.37
C GLN A 198 5.13 -3.14 3.52
N THR A 199 6.18 -3.57 4.19
CA THR A 199 7.38 -4.06 3.53
C THR A 199 7.56 -5.54 3.81
N HIS A 200 8.04 -6.27 2.81
CA HIS A 200 8.29 -7.71 2.90
C HIS A 200 9.70 -8.00 2.41
N ASP A 201 10.52 -8.55 3.28
CA ASP A 201 11.84 -9.02 2.90
C ASP A 201 11.75 -10.48 2.41
N ARG A 202 11.95 -10.65 1.12
CA ARG A 202 11.91 -11.96 0.47
C ARG A 202 12.83 -12.98 1.13
N TYR A 203 14.05 -12.57 1.45
CA TYR A 203 15.04 -13.48 2.05
C TYR A 203 14.65 -13.91 3.47
N LYS A 204 14.01 -13.01 4.21
CA LYS A 204 13.48 -13.34 5.53
C LYS A 204 12.32 -14.32 5.43
N LEU A 205 11.44 -14.17 4.43
CA LEU A 205 10.30 -15.08 4.23
C LEU A 205 10.73 -16.47 3.82
N VAL A 206 11.64 -16.61 2.85
CA VAL A 206 12.12 -17.95 2.42
C VAL A 206 12.90 -18.69 3.50
N ASN A 207 13.23 -18.01 4.59
CA ASN A 207 13.88 -18.55 5.79
C ASN A 207 13.01 -18.43 7.04
N ALA A 208 11.68 -18.35 6.89
CA ALA A 208 10.76 -18.02 8.00
C ALA A 208 10.86 -18.99 9.17
N ALA A 209 10.83 -20.29 8.92
CA ALA A 209 10.95 -21.31 9.96
C ALA A 209 12.22 -21.15 10.79
N ARG A 210 13.36 -20.91 10.13
CA ARG A 210 14.65 -20.67 10.80
C ARG A 210 14.64 -19.39 11.64
N ARG A 211 14.05 -18.30 11.11
CA ARG A 211 13.99 -17.03 11.83
C ARG A 211 13.14 -17.10 13.08
N LEU A 212 11.97 -17.74 12.97
CA LEU A 212 11.03 -17.89 14.08
C LEU A 212 11.61 -18.80 15.17
N ALA A 213 12.24 -19.92 14.79
CA ALA A 213 12.96 -20.77 15.73
C ALA A 213 14.10 -20.02 16.44
N GLY A 214 14.87 -19.21 15.72
CA GLY A 214 15.94 -18.39 16.29
C GLY A 214 15.43 -17.33 17.28
N GLY A 215 14.26 -16.74 17.04
CA GLY A 215 13.60 -15.81 17.95
C GLY A 215 13.17 -16.48 19.26
N GLN A 216 12.63 -17.70 19.21
CA GLN A 216 12.27 -18.49 20.38
C GLN A 216 13.48 -18.82 21.27
N PHE A 217 14.61 -19.18 20.66
CA PHE A 217 15.86 -19.48 21.39
C PHE A 217 16.42 -18.24 22.07
N LYS A 218 16.34 -17.06 21.46
CA LYS A 218 16.73 -15.78 22.10
C LYS A 218 15.88 -15.46 23.34
N GLN A 219 14.58 -15.68 23.27
CA GLN A 219 13.68 -15.46 24.41
C GLN A 219 13.95 -16.44 25.55
N ALA A 220 14.38 -17.67 25.24
CA ALA A 220 14.75 -18.67 26.23
C ALA A 220 16.16 -18.49 26.80
N GLY A 221 16.91 -17.44 26.41
CA GLY A 221 18.28 -17.19 26.88
C GLY A 221 19.32 -18.18 26.35
N LEU A 222 18.95 -18.99 25.37
CA LEU A 222 19.84 -20.00 24.78
C LEU A 222 20.70 -19.39 23.67
N ALA A 223 21.96 -19.80 23.58
CA ALA A 223 22.85 -19.35 22.52
C ALA A 223 22.33 -19.79 21.14
N VAL A 224 21.99 -18.80 20.32
CA VAL A 224 21.35 -19.02 19.00
C VAL A 224 22.28 -19.71 17.98
N LYS A 225 23.61 -19.70 18.24
CA LYS A 225 24.61 -20.08 17.25
C LYS A 225 24.60 -21.54 16.83
N ASP A 226 24.33 -22.46 17.74
CA ASP A 226 24.71 -23.86 17.49
C ASP A 226 23.58 -24.80 17.09
N THR A 227 22.32 -24.48 17.42
CA THR A 227 21.17 -25.36 17.14
C THR A 227 20.35 -24.93 15.92
N VAL A 228 20.27 -23.62 15.61
CA VAL A 228 19.44 -23.10 14.51
C VAL A 228 20.17 -23.13 13.17
N THR A 229 21.50 -23.07 13.20
CA THR A 229 22.35 -23.06 11.98
C THR A 229 22.39 -24.41 11.26
N LEU A 230 22.14 -25.52 11.94
CA LEU A 230 22.29 -26.86 11.38
C LEU A 230 20.99 -27.42 10.77
N LYS A 231 19.82 -26.92 11.18
CA LYS A 231 18.55 -27.43 10.66
C LYS A 231 18.19 -26.76 9.33
N LYS A 232 18.17 -27.54 8.26
CA LYS A 232 17.67 -27.13 6.95
C LYS A 232 16.15 -27.26 6.92
N TYR A 233 15.47 -26.18 6.58
CA TYR A 233 14.01 -26.15 6.38
C TYR A 233 13.72 -26.11 4.88
N ASN A 234 12.77 -26.92 4.42
CA ASN A 234 12.33 -26.87 3.03
C ASN A 234 11.33 -25.72 2.79
N SER A 235 11.01 -25.48 1.53
CA SER A 235 10.11 -24.38 1.14
C SER A 235 8.72 -24.49 1.77
N LYS A 236 8.19 -25.72 1.93
CA LYS A 236 6.90 -25.94 2.59
C LYS A 236 6.96 -25.57 4.06
N GLN A 237 7.99 -25.99 4.79
CA GLN A 237 8.16 -25.68 6.21
C GLN A 237 8.30 -24.17 6.45
N ASN A 238 9.03 -23.46 5.58
CA ASN A 238 9.16 -22.00 5.69
C ASN A 238 7.82 -21.30 5.41
N ARG A 239 7.08 -21.74 4.40
CA ARG A 239 5.75 -21.21 4.10
C ARG A 239 4.79 -21.45 5.26
N ASP A 240 4.71 -22.67 5.75
CA ASP A 240 3.79 -23.05 6.81
C ASP A 240 4.11 -22.30 8.11
N ALA A 241 5.38 -22.17 8.48
CA ALA A 241 5.81 -21.36 9.63
C ALA A 241 5.45 -19.86 9.48
N TRP A 242 5.58 -19.32 8.26
CA TRP A 242 5.16 -17.94 8.01
C TRP A 242 3.63 -17.81 8.12
N ILE A 243 2.86 -18.74 7.56
CA ILE A 243 1.39 -18.73 7.66
C ILE A 243 0.96 -18.79 9.12
N ASP A 244 1.52 -19.67 9.93
CA ASP A 244 1.18 -19.79 11.35
C ASP A 244 1.53 -18.52 12.13
N PHE A 245 2.66 -17.87 11.83
CA PHE A 245 3.01 -16.59 12.44
C PHE A 245 2.02 -15.47 12.06
N VAL A 246 1.62 -15.40 10.80
CA VAL A 246 0.71 -14.37 10.29
C VAL A 246 -0.73 -14.62 10.75
N TRP A 247 -1.11 -15.88 10.93
CA TRP A 247 -2.46 -16.31 11.28
C TRP A 247 -3.03 -15.60 12.51
N ASP A 248 -2.22 -15.45 13.55
CA ASP A 248 -2.61 -14.81 14.81
C ASP A 248 -2.52 -13.28 14.75
N LYS A 249 -2.00 -12.72 13.68
CA LYS A 249 -1.74 -11.29 13.55
C LYS A 249 -2.68 -10.57 12.60
N ILE A 250 -3.37 -11.30 11.72
CA ILE A 250 -4.31 -10.72 10.76
C ILE A 250 -5.75 -10.68 11.29
N ASP A 251 -6.49 -9.68 10.86
CA ASP A 251 -7.94 -9.60 11.04
C ASP A 251 -8.64 -10.41 9.93
N ARG A 252 -8.91 -11.68 10.23
CA ARG A 252 -9.57 -12.60 9.28
C ARG A 252 -10.98 -12.15 8.91
N SER A 253 -11.64 -11.35 9.73
CA SER A 253 -12.97 -10.83 9.44
C SER A 253 -13.01 -9.84 8.29
N LYS A 254 -11.85 -9.29 7.89
CA LYS A 254 -11.70 -8.38 6.75
C LYS A 254 -11.53 -9.10 5.41
N TYR A 255 -11.28 -10.42 5.44
CA TYR A 255 -11.19 -11.23 4.22
C TYR A 255 -12.54 -11.84 3.89
N LEU A 256 -13.23 -11.26 2.93
CA LEU A 256 -14.63 -11.58 2.62
C LEU A 256 -14.75 -12.45 1.37
N ASP A 257 -15.70 -13.41 1.41
CA ASP A 257 -16.17 -14.13 0.24
C ASP A 257 -17.12 -13.27 -0.64
N ASP A 258 -17.74 -13.87 -1.63
CA ASP A 258 -18.69 -13.20 -2.53
C ASP A 258 -20.07 -12.95 -1.90
N ASN A 259 -20.33 -13.50 -0.73
CA ASN A 259 -21.53 -13.23 0.05
C ASN A 259 -21.27 -12.19 1.15
N LEU A 260 -20.11 -11.51 1.12
CA LEU A 260 -19.67 -10.56 2.13
C LEU A 260 -19.51 -11.18 3.53
N LYS A 261 -19.25 -12.48 3.59
CA LYS A 261 -18.95 -13.22 4.82
C LYS A 261 -17.45 -13.49 4.91
N PRO A 262 -16.88 -13.57 6.12
CA PRO A 262 -15.50 -14.00 6.28
C PRO A 262 -15.25 -15.34 5.57
N ILE A 263 -14.12 -15.45 4.87
CA ILE A 263 -13.76 -16.70 4.19
C ILE A 263 -13.43 -17.77 5.24
N PRO A 264 -13.78 -19.06 5.00
CA PRO A 264 -13.44 -20.18 5.86
C PRO A 264 -11.92 -20.34 6.06
N ASP A 265 -11.53 -20.89 7.19
CA ASP A 265 -10.13 -21.01 7.62
C ASP A 265 -9.25 -21.79 6.63
N ASP A 266 -9.78 -22.85 6.01
CA ASP A 266 -9.09 -23.61 4.97
C ASP A 266 -8.78 -22.77 3.73
N LYS A 267 -9.74 -21.99 3.26
CA LYS A 267 -9.55 -21.04 2.14
C LYS A 267 -8.64 -19.89 2.52
N MET A 268 -8.70 -19.44 3.78
CA MET A 268 -7.81 -18.39 4.27
C MET A 268 -6.35 -18.86 4.28
N ARG A 269 -6.08 -20.09 4.75
CA ARG A 269 -4.73 -20.68 4.69
C ARG A 269 -4.23 -20.81 3.25
N TYR A 270 -5.08 -21.19 2.32
CA TYR A 270 -4.74 -21.21 0.90
C TYR A 270 -4.39 -19.81 0.37
N LEU A 271 -5.20 -18.81 0.68
CA LEU A 271 -4.94 -17.41 0.29
C LEU A 271 -3.58 -16.92 0.85
N LEU A 272 -3.28 -17.21 2.11
CA LEU A 272 -1.98 -16.86 2.70
C LEU A 272 -0.81 -17.57 2.00
N ALA A 273 -1.00 -18.83 1.56
CA ALA A 273 0.01 -19.52 0.78
C ALA A 273 0.25 -18.86 -0.59
N GLU A 274 -0.79 -18.34 -1.24
CA GLU A 274 -0.66 -17.57 -2.48
C GLU A 274 0.03 -16.22 -2.25
N ILE A 275 -0.31 -15.52 -1.16
CA ILE A 275 0.36 -14.26 -0.76
C ILE A 275 1.85 -14.53 -0.53
N TYR A 276 2.20 -15.56 0.25
CA TYR A 276 3.58 -15.97 0.48
C TYR A 276 4.33 -16.25 -0.84
N SER A 277 3.72 -17.04 -1.72
CA SER A 277 4.28 -17.37 -3.03
C SER A 277 4.49 -16.12 -3.89
N THR A 278 3.53 -15.20 -3.88
CA THR A 278 3.62 -13.94 -4.62
C THR A 278 4.78 -13.06 -4.11
N ILE A 279 4.96 -12.97 -2.79
CA ILE A 279 6.05 -12.18 -2.20
C ILE A 279 7.40 -12.84 -2.49
N THR A 280 7.52 -14.15 -2.25
CA THR A 280 8.80 -14.87 -2.37
C THR A 280 9.29 -15.03 -3.80
N THR A 281 8.39 -15.04 -4.77
CA THR A 281 8.72 -15.09 -6.20
C THR A 281 8.73 -13.73 -6.88
N ASN A 282 8.51 -12.65 -6.13
CA ASN A 282 8.35 -11.29 -6.64
C ASN A 282 7.26 -11.18 -7.72
N GLY A 283 6.19 -11.95 -7.55
CA GLY A 283 5.04 -12.00 -8.47
C GLY A 283 5.21 -12.96 -9.66
N ALA A 284 6.34 -13.65 -9.80
CA ALA A 284 6.55 -14.60 -10.90
C ALA A 284 5.65 -15.84 -10.80
N SER A 285 5.17 -16.20 -9.60
CA SER A 285 4.23 -17.32 -9.40
C SER A 285 2.79 -16.99 -9.80
N LYS A 286 2.48 -15.77 -10.14
CA LYS A 286 1.18 -15.41 -10.70
C LYS A 286 1.11 -15.92 -12.13
N GLU A 287 0.68 -17.16 -12.30
CA GLU A 287 0.24 -17.67 -13.59
C GLU A 287 -0.97 -16.83 -14.04
N ASN A 288 -0.79 -16.08 -15.13
CA ASN A 288 -1.86 -15.53 -15.97
C ASN A 288 -3.11 -14.94 -15.27
N LEU A 289 -2.94 -14.13 -14.25
CA LEU A 289 -3.89 -13.03 -14.11
C LEU A 289 -3.68 -12.19 -15.37
N ASN A 290 -4.60 -12.33 -16.33
CA ASN A 290 -4.64 -11.62 -17.60
C ASN A 290 -3.90 -10.31 -17.46
N LYS A 291 -2.94 -10.06 -18.37
CA LYS A 291 -2.10 -8.87 -18.39
C LYS A 291 -3.01 -7.67 -18.21
N VAL A 292 -3.32 -7.37 -16.95
CA VAL A 292 -4.07 -6.19 -16.60
C VAL A 292 -3.19 -5.07 -17.05
N LYS A 293 -3.56 -4.42 -18.15
CA LYS A 293 -2.90 -3.21 -18.60
C LYS A 293 -3.06 -2.23 -17.45
N ALA A 294 -2.02 -2.13 -16.63
CA ALA A 294 -2.00 -1.26 -15.49
C ALA A 294 -2.47 0.12 -15.94
N LYS A 295 -3.45 0.68 -15.24
CA LYS A 295 -3.92 2.05 -15.48
C LYS A 295 -2.72 2.98 -15.48
N ARG A 296 -2.59 3.82 -16.50
CA ARG A 296 -1.54 4.82 -16.57
C ARG A 296 -1.62 5.69 -15.31
N GLY A 297 -0.57 5.70 -14.48
CA GLY A 297 -0.51 6.45 -13.22
C GLY A 297 -0.75 5.66 -11.93
N THR A 298 -1.21 4.40 -11.99
CA THR A 298 -1.43 3.54 -10.80
C THR A 298 -0.59 2.27 -10.82
N SER A 299 0.09 1.97 -11.94
CA SER A 299 0.69 0.66 -12.20
C SER A 299 1.63 0.15 -11.09
N ARG A 300 2.35 1.03 -10.41
CA ARG A 300 3.22 0.65 -9.29
C ARG A 300 2.43 0.38 -8.01
N ALA A 301 1.40 1.19 -7.72
CA ALA A 301 0.55 1.01 -6.57
C ALA A 301 -0.30 -0.26 -6.72
N ASP A 302 -0.92 -0.46 -7.90
CA ASP A 302 -1.76 -1.63 -8.19
C ASP A 302 -0.95 -2.93 -8.19
N THR A 303 0.28 -2.91 -8.76
CA THR A 303 1.15 -4.08 -8.76
C THR A 303 1.66 -4.43 -7.36
N ARG A 304 1.85 -3.44 -6.49
CA ARG A 304 2.30 -3.65 -5.12
C ARG A 304 1.18 -4.02 -4.16
N GLN A 305 -0.03 -3.46 -4.33
CA GLN A 305 -1.18 -3.74 -3.47
C GLN A 305 -1.86 -5.07 -3.78
N ALA A 306 -2.03 -5.40 -5.05
CA ALA A 306 -2.72 -6.63 -5.43
C ALA A 306 -1.96 -7.85 -4.91
N HIS A 307 -2.55 -8.57 -3.96
CA HIS A 307 -2.11 -9.86 -3.45
C HIS A 307 -0.84 -9.87 -2.56
N ARG A 308 -0.44 -8.74 -1.98
CA ARG A 308 0.68 -8.69 -1.02
C ARG A 308 0.29 -8.05 0.31
N THR A 309 -0.86 -7.39 0.37
CA THR A 309 -1.28 -6.65 1.56
C THR A 309 -1.89 -7.60 2.57
N LEU A 310 -1.37 -7.56 3.79
CA LEU A 310 -1.94 -8.24 4.95
C LEU A 310 -2.80 -7.25 5.72
N MET A 311 -4.00 -7.65 6.10
CA MET A 311 -4.89 -6.87 6.95
C MET A 311 -4.65 -7.27 8.40
N PHE A 312 -3.80 -6.52 9.10
CA PHE A 312 -3.47 -6.78 10.49
C PHE A 312 -4.65 -6.42 11.41
N LYS A 313 -4.74 -7.14 12.54
CA LYS A 313 -5.79 -6.92 13.54
C LYS A 313 -5.60 -5.61 14.31
N ASP A 314 -4.35 -5.22 14.55
CA ASP A 314 -3.96 -4.03 15.31
C ASP A 314 -2.54 -3.56 14.93
N ALA A 315 -2.16 -2.41 15.48
CA ALA A 315 -0.86 -1.79 15.24
C ALA A 315 0.29 -2.66 15.77
N GLN A 316 0.11 -3.34 16.91
CA GLN A 316 1.14 -4.20 17.48
C GLN A 316 1.41 -5.43 16.61
N ALA A 317 0.37 -6.07 16.08
CA ALA A 317 0.50 -7.20 15.17
C ALA A 317 1.29 -6.81 13.90
N ARG A 318 1.09 -5.58 13.40
CA ARG A 318 1.83 -5.03 12.29
C ARG A 318 3.29 -4.75 12.62
N LEU A 319 3.57 -4.17 13.79
CA LEU A 319 4.94 -3.96 14.28
C LEU A 319 5.69 -5.29 14.42
N ASP A 320 5.06 -6.28 15.02
CA ASP A 320 5.64 -7.61 15.17
C ASP A 320 6.01 -8.23 13.82
N TYR A 321 5.12 -8.10 12.85
CA TYR A 321 5.38 -8.57 11.48
C TYR A 321 6.57 -7.83 10.86
N ASN A 322 6.59 -6.51 10.92
CA ASN A 322 7.68 -5.71 10.35
C ASN A 322 9.02 -6.01 11.01
N ASN A 323 9.06 -6.22 12.32
CA ASN A 323 10.28 -6.57 13.03
C ASN A 323 10.87 -7.90 12.56
N VAL A 324 10.01 -8.86 12.23
CA VAL A 324 10.46 -10.20 11.81
C VAL A 324 10.67 -10.29 10.29
N PHE A 325 9.76 -9.76 9.49
CA PHE A 325 9.68 -9.98 8.04
C PHE A 325 9.76 -8.70 7.20
N GLY A 326 9.75 -7.52 7.81
CA GLY A 326 9.90 -6.24 7.09
C GLY A 326 11.29 -6.09 6.44
N SER A 327 11.37 -5.36 5.34
CA SER A 327 12.63 -5.08 4.65
C SER A 327 13.53 -4.16 5.48
N ASN A 328 12.95 -3.19 6.18
CA ASN A 328 13.66 -2.28 7.06
C ASN A 328 13.23 -2.51 8.52
N PRO A 329 14.15 -2.76 9.45
CA PRO A 329 13.82 -2.93 10.87
C PRO A 329 13.39 -1.61 11.53
N SER A 330 13.72 -0.47 10.93
CA SER A 330 13.34 0.86 11.42
C SER A 330 12.03 1.31 10.81
N VAL A 331 11.03 1.61 11.64
CA VAL A 331 9.76 2.22 11.21
C VAL A 331 10.02 3.57 10.52
N LEU A 332 10.84 4.42 11.13
CA LEU A 332 11.21 5.72 10.54
C LEU A 332 11.98 5.54 9.22
N GLY A 333 12.89 4.57 9.14
CA GLY A 333 13.58 4.23 7.90
C GLY A 333 12.59 3.84 6.80
N THR A 334 11.59 3.01 7.13
CA THR A 334 10.52 2.64 6.18
C THR A 334 9.70 3.86 5.75
N MET A 335 9.35 4.75 6.68
CA MET A 335 8.63 5.98 6.38
C MET A 335 9.43 6.89 5.42
N MET A 336 10.73 7.09 5.69
CA MET A 336 11.61 7.95 4.88
C MET A 336 11.88 7.37 3.48
N GLU A 337 12.05 6.06 3.35
CA GLU A 337 12.19 5.39 2.04
C GLU A 337 10.96 5.59 1.15
N HIS A 338 9.77 5.56 1.74
CA HIS A 338 8.53 5.68 0.98
C HIS A 338 8.18 7.10 0.54
N ILE A 339 8.74 8.12 1.18
CA ILE A 339 8.61 9.50 0.72
C ILE A 339 9.35 9.70 -0.62
N GLY A 340 10.42 8.95 -0.88
CA GLY A 340 11.25 9.07 -2.08
C GLY A 340 10.92 8.09 -3.21
N GLY A 341 10.07 7.13 -3.00
CA GLY A 341 9.70 6.06 -3.96
C GLY A 341 8.34 6.21 -4.54
#